data_3378cf43c34f2d03a6ba2d09c9ab145c
#
_entry.id   3378cf43c34f2d03a6ba2d09c9ab145c
#
_cell.length_a   1.000
_cell.length_b   1.000
_cell.length_c   1.000
_cell.angle_alpha   90.00
_cell.angle_beta   90.00
_cell.angle_gamma   90.00
#
_symmetry.space_group_name_H-M   'P 1'
#
loop_
_entity.id
_entity.type
_entity.pdbx_description
1 polymer ?
#
loop_
_entity_poly.entity_id
_entity_poly.type
_entity_poly.pdbx_seq_one_letter_code
_entity_poly.pdbx_strand_id
1 'polypeptide(L)'
;MAEVSIEQLADDMYDIVAAAAGQKKLKAGDLTKAMKEKYGDVPRADTKAAIKLLIDSGRCVYGYFGGSSIELPRVEGSANQ
;
A
#
# COMPACT_ATOMS: atom_id res chain seq x y z
N MET A 1 -16.87 -0.44 15.36
CA MET A 1 -15.65 -0.89 15.68
C MET A 1 -15.04 -1.72 14.59
N ALA A 2 -14.02 -1.25 14.05
CA ALA A 2 -13.47 -1.94 12.93
C ALA A 2 -12.22 -2.65 13.37
N GLU A 3 -12.32 -3.92 13.57
CA GLU A 3 -11.16 -4.70 13.82
C GLU A 3 -10.77 -5.37 12.55
N VAL A 4 -9.81 -4.80 11.88
CA VAL A 4 -9.37 -5.29 10.59
C VAL A 4 -7.98 -5.86 10.78
N SER A 5 -7.74 -7.05 10.27
CA SER A 5 -6.42 -7.64 10.38
C SER A 5 -5.44 -6.86 9.53
N ILE A 6 -4.16 -6.96 9.88
CA ILE A 6 -3.13 -6.29 9.13
C ILE A 6 -3.11 -6.83 7.71
N GLU A 7 -3.36 -8.10 7.53
CA GLU A 7 -3.42 -8.69 6.20
C GLU A 7 -4.55 -8.11 5.37
N GLN A 8 -5.70 -7.90 5.98
CA GLN A 8 -6.82 -7.30 5.28
C GLN A 8 -6.50 -5.86 4.88
N LEU A 9 -5.88 -5.12 5.78
CA LEU A 9 -5.46 -3.75 5.46
C LEU A 9 -4.47 -3.76 4.30
N ALA A 10 -3.53 -4.70 4.32
CA ALA A 10 -2.56 -4.80 3.24
C ALA A 10 -3.23 -5.10 1.92
N ASP A 11 -4.20 -6.01 1.91
CA ASP A 11 -4.93 -6.33 0.69
C ASP A 11 -5.66 -5.11 0.15
N ASP A 12 -6.33 -4.37 1.02
CA ASP A 12 -7.06 -3.19 0.59
C ASP A 12 -6.11 -2.12 0.07
N MET A 13 -4.98 -1.94 0.74
CA MET A 13 -4.00 -0.97 0.28
C MET A 13 -3.42 -1.39 -1.07
N TYR A 14 -3.19 -2.68 -1.24
CA TYR A 14 -2.68 -3.18 -2.50
C TYR A 14 -3.66 -2.87 -3.64
N ASP A 15 -4.95 -3.09 -3.40
CA ASP A 15 -5.95 -2.79 -4.41
C ASP A 15 -5.92 -1.31 -4.79
N ILE A 16 -5.75 -0.43 -3.81
CA ILE A 16 -5.70 0.99 -4.08
C ILE A 16 -4.47 1.35 -4.89
N VAL A 17 -3.33 0.77 -4.52
CA VAL A 17 -2.10 1.04 -5.26
C VAL A 17 -2.22 0.52 -6.69
N ALA A 18 -2.79 -0.66 -6.86
CA ALA A 18 -2.95 -1.23 -8.18
C ALA A 18 -3.87 -0.38 -9.05
N ALA A 19 -4.93 0.13 -8.45
CA ALA A 19 -5.87 0.98 -9.19
C ALA A 19 -5.24 2.29 -9.59
N ALA A 20 -4.31 2.80 -8.81
CA ALA A 20 -3.65 4.06 -9.11
C ALA A 20 -2.38 3.88 -9.93
N ALA A 21 -1.98 2.66 -10.18
CA ALA A 21 -0.72 2.40 -10.88
C ALA A 21 -0.76 3.03 -12.26
N GLY A 22 0.30 3.75 -12.59
CA GLY A 22 0.39 4.42 -13.86
C GLY A 22 -0.38 5.73 -13.94
N GLN A 23 -1.13 6.07 -12.90
CA GLN A 23 -1.93 7.29 -12.91
C GLN A 23 -1.45 8.29 -11.89
N LYS A 24 -1.18 7.84 -10.68
CA LYS A 24 -0.66 8.74 -9.67
C LYS A 24 0.10 7.93 -8.66
N LYS A 25 0.94 8.64 -7.92
CA LYS A 25 1.73 8.01 -6.88
C LYS A 25 1.05 8.20 -5.55
N LEU A 26 1.02 7.15 -4.77
CA LEU A 26 0.40 7.17 -3.46
C LEU A 26 1.48 7.08 -2.40
N LYS A 27 1.31 7.86 -1.36
CA LYS A 27 2.23 7.82 -0.25
C LYS A 27 1.61 7.01 0.88
N ALA A 28 2.45 6.65 1.84
CA ALA A 28 1.96 5.88 2.98
C ALA A 28 0.82 6.62 3.67
N GLY A 29 0.92 7.94 3.78
CA GLY A 29 -0.14 8.72 4.38
C GLY A 29 -1.44 8.64 3.63
N ASP A 30 -1.36 8.58 2.30
CA ASP A 30 -2.56 8.46 1.49
C ASP A 30 -3.26 7.13 1.75
N LEU A 31 -2.49 6.07 1.86
CA LEU A 31 -3.07 4.76 2.13
C LEU A 31 -3.65 4.70 3.53
N THR A 32 -2.97 5.29 4.50
CA THR A 32 -3.47 5.34 5.86
C THR A 32 -4.81 6.08 5.91
N LYS A 33 -4.87 7.21 5.22
CA LYS A 33 -6.10 7.99 5.18
C LYS A 33 -7.23 7.20 4.53
N ALA A 34 -6.92 6.49 3.45
CA ALA A 34 -7.93 5.69 2.78
C ALA A 34 -8.48 4.60 3.69
N MET A 35 -7.61 3.99 4.48
CA MET A 35 -8.07 2.96 5.41
C MET A 35 -8.95 3.56 6.50
N LYS A 36 -8.60 4.75 6.97
CA LYS A 36 -9.43 5.41 7.97
C LYS A 36 -10.80 5.77 7.41
N GLU A 37 -10.84 6.15 6.14
CA GLU A 37 -12.12 6.46 5.53
C GLU A 37 -12.96 5.21 5.32
N LYS A 38 -12.30 4.10 5.06
CA LYS A 38 -13.02 2.87 4.79
C LYS A 38 -13.47 2.18 6.07
N TYR A 39 -12.61 2.12 7.05
CA TYR A 39 -12.87 1.37 8.27
C TYR A 39 -13.09 2.22 9.50
N GLY A 40 -12.76 3.47 9.43
CA GLY A 40 -12.90 4.36 10.58
C GLY A 40 -11.64 4.38 11.41
N ASP A 41 -11.79 4.07 12.68
CA ASP A 41 -10.67 4.20 13.60
C ASP A 41 -9.66 3.09 13.47
N VAL A 42 -8.80 3.17 12.50
CA VAL A 42 -7.75 2.18 12.32
C VAL A 42 -6.48 2.71 12.98
N PRO A 43 -5.87 1.95 13.89
CA PRO A 43 -4.63 2.42 14.52
C PRO A 43 -3.53 2.64 13.50
N ARG A 44 -2.76 3.69 13.73
CA ARG A 44 -1.66 3.99 12.81
C ARG A 44 -0.65 2.84 12.78
N ALA A 45 -0.44 2.20 13.91
CA ALA A 45 0.51 1.08 13.95
C ALA A 45 0.07 -0.03 13.01
N ASP A 46 -1.24 -0.26 12.90
CA ASP A 46 -1.74 -1.31 12.03
C ASP A 46 -1.54 -0.93 10.56
N THR A 47 -1.79 0.33 10.21
CA THR A 47 -1.59 0.75 8.82
C THR A 47 -0.11 0.69 8.44
N LYS A 48 0.76 1.05 9.36
CA LYS A 48 2.20 0.96 9.09
C LYS A 48 2.62 -0.50 8.93
N ALA A 49 2.08 -1.37 9.77
CA ALA A 49 2.41 -2.79 9.67
C ALA A 49 1.91 -3.38 8.36
N ALA A 50 0.74 -2.94 7.90
CA ALA A 50 0.20 -3.41 6.63
C ALA A 50 1.09 -2.99 5.46
N ILE A 51 1.56 -1.74 5.49
CA ILE A 51 2.46 -1.28 4.44
C ILE A 51 3.76 -2.08 4.48
N LYS A 52 4.29 -2.31 5.66
CA LYS A 52 5.50 -3.11 5.79
C LYS A 52 5.28 -4.51 5.26
N LEU A 53 4.12 -5.08 5.51
CA LEU A 53 3.80 -6.40 5.00
C LEU A 53 3.80 -6.41 3.47
N LEU A 54 3.26 -5.38 2.85
CA LEU A 54 3.27 -5.29 1.39
C LEU A 54 4.68 -5.23 0.85
N ILE A 55 5.54 -4.45 1.50
CA ILE A 55 6.92 -4.33 1.06
C ILE A 55 7.68 -5.64 1.30
N ASP A 56 7.52 -6.21 2.48
CA ASP A 56 8.26 -7.42 2.84
C ASP A 56 7.85 -8.60 1.98
N SER A 57 6.58 -8.66 1.60
CA SER A 57 6.10 -9.78 0.79
C SER A 57 6.42 -9.59 -0.70
N GLY A 58 6.92 -8.43 -1.08
CA GLY A 58 7.24 -8.16 -2.47
C GLY A 58 6.06 -7.71 -3.30
N ARG A 59 4.91 -7.47 -2.68
CA ARG A 59 3.73 -7.02 -3.43
C ARG A 59 3.82 -5.55 -3.82
N CYS A 60 4.55 -4.76 -3.02
CA CYS A 60 4.75 -3.35 -3.30
C CYS A 60 6.19 -2.98 -3.02
N VAL A 61 6.61 -1.86 -3.55
CA VAL A 61 7.96 -1.35 -3.31
C VAL A 61 7.86 0.14 -3.02
N TYR A 62 8.90 0.67 -2.41
CA TYR A 62 9.00 2.11 -2.20
C TYR A 62 9.59 2.75 -3.43
N GLY A 63 8.97 3.82 -3.89
CA GLY A 63 9.54 4.66 -4.92
C GLY A 63 10.06 5.93 -4.30
N TYR A 64 11.09 6.49 -4.88
CA TYR A 64 11.74 7.67 -4.30
C TYR A 64 11.77 8.87 -5.24
N PHE A 65 10.96 8.86 -6.25
CA PHE A 65 10.89 10.00 -7.15
C PHE A 65 9.96 11.04 -6.55
N GLY A 66 10.54 12.16 -6.14
CA GLY A 66 9.74 13.21 -5.54
C GLY A 66 9.27 12.87 -4.14
N GLY A 67 10.03 12.04 -3.42
CA GLY A 67 9.66 11.60 -2.10
C GLY A 67 9.28 10.13 -2.10
N SER A 68 9.01 9.61 -0.93
CA SER A 68 8.66 8.20 -0.81
C SER A 68 7.23 7.96 -1.26
N SER A 69 7.02 6.93 -2.03
CA SER A 69 5.68 6.54 -2.43
C SER A 69 5.60 5.03 -2.43
N ILE A 70 4.38 4.51 -2.40
CA ILE A 70 4.14 3.08 -2.43
C ILE A 70 3.71 2.75 -3.85
N GLU A 71 4.42 1.84 -4.49
CA GLU A 71 4.17 1.51 -5.88
C GLU A 71 4.18 0.01 -6.08
N LEU A 72 3.63 -0.42 -7.19
CA LEU A 72 3.74 -1.81 -7.57
C LEU A 72 5.16 -2.08 -8.06
N PRO A 73 5.69 -3.27 -7.78
CA PRO A 73 7.02 -3.60 -8.28
C PRO A 73 6.98 -3.71 -9.79
N ARG A 74 8.10 -3.40 -10.39
CA ARG A 74 8.19 -3.52 -11.81
C ARG A 74 8.49 -4.95 -12.17
N VAL A 75 7.56 -5.58 -12.86
CA VAL A 75 7.72 -6.97 -13.21
C VAL A 75 8.06 -7.18 -14.66
N GLU A 76 7.91 -6.17 -15.45
CA GLU A 76 8.17 -6.35 -16.86
C GLU A 76 9.61 -6.74 -17.11
N GLY A 77 10.51 -6.30 -16.23
CA GLY A 77 11.89 -6.67 -16.39
C GLY A 77 12.12 -8.15 -16.18
N SER A 78 11.33 -8.74 -15.34
CA SER A 78 11.46 -10.16 -15.09
C SER A 78 10.68 -10.95 -16.10
N ALA A 79 9.74 -10.33 -16.66
CA ALA A 79 8.98 -11.02 -17.63
C ALA A 79 9.79 -11.25 -18.84
N ASN A 80 10.37 -10.77 -18.93
CA ASN A 80 10.95 -11.06 -19.82
C ASN A 80 11.80 -11.69 -19.58
N GLN A 81 11.48 -11.82 -19.05
CA GLN A 81 12.01 -12.21 -18.82
C GLN A 81 11.91 -12.82 -18.93
#